data_bf6ee1972935376797b5ed541099c0f9
#
_entry.id   bf6ee1972935376797b5ed541099c0f9
#
_cell.length_a   1.000
_cell.length_b   1.000
_cell.length_c   1.000
_cell.angle_alpha   90.00
_cell.angle_beta   90.00
_cell.angle_gamma   90.00
#
_symmetry.space_group_name_H-M   'P 1'
#
loop_
_entity.id
_entity.type
_entity.pdbx_description
1 polymer ?
#
loop_
_entity_poly.entity_id
_entity_poly.type
_entity_poly.pdbx_seq_one_letter_code
_entity_poly.pdbx_strand_id
1 'polypeptide(L)'
;MRVLCALILSIGIFMAGFFISQTAVNANVGANTVEVRGLSERRVKSDRAYWNIEYNVVRRGININMADLYKESDNNQKIIIDFLKESGFTDDEIQAPLVRYEKFDYRDNQQRLVDMEWRLKGFIGLDTKNVDLVNATRVKIIDLNKKGVELENQPPNFYFTSLNDIKPEMVKEATINAH
;
A
#
# COMPACT_ATOMS: atom_id res chain seq x y z
N MET A 1 -80.83 -4.09 -4.62
CA MET A 1 -79.54 -3.81 -5.29
C MET A 1 -78.61 -2.91 -4.46
N ARG A 2 -79.01 -1.76 -3.96
CA ARG A 2 -78.12 -0.80 -3.20
C ARG A 2 -77.52 -1.39 -1.94
N VAL A 3 -78.26 -2.20 -1.14
CA VAL A 3 -77.78 -2.85 0.10
C VAL A 3 -76.75 -3.93 -0.22
N LEU A 4 -76.94 -4.71 -1.30
CA LEU A 4 -76.03 -5.74 -1.72
C LEU A 4 -74.66 -5.15 -2.16
N CYS A 5 -74.68 -4.06 -2.92
CA CYS A 5 -73.48 -3.34 -3.31
C CYS A 5 -72.73 -2.76 -2.10
N ALA A 6 -73.40 -2.25 -1.11
CA ALA A 6 -72.82 -1.73 0.12
C ALA A 6 -72.13 -2.84 0.94
N LEU A 7 -72.75 -4.04 1.01
CA LEU A 7 -72.19 -5.23 1.67
C LEU A 7 -70.88 -5.70 0.99
N ILE A 8 -70.89 -5.80 -0.34
CA ILE A 8 -69.70 -6.20 -1.11
C ILE A 8 -68.57 -5.21 -0.93
N LEU A 9 -68.85 -3.89 -0.97
CA LEU A 9 -67.87 -2.85 -0.74
C LEU A 9 -67.25 -2.91 0.67
N SER A 10 -68.09 -3.10 1.70
CA SER A 10 -67.56 -3.20 3.08
C SER A 10 -66.68 -4.43 3.31
N ILE A 11 -67.01 -5.57 2.71
CA ILE A 11 -66.18 -6.79 2.77
C ILE A 11 -64.85 -6.52 2.04
N GLY A 12 -64.88 -5.90 0.87
CA GLY A 12 -63.65 -5.56 0.13
C GLY A 12 -62.70 -4.64 0.90
N ILE A 13 -63.24 -3.60 1.53
CA ILE A 13 -62.45 -2.69 2.36
C ILE A 13 -61.86 -3.39 3.59
N PHE A 14 -62.64 -4.29 4.24
CA PHE A 14 -62.19 -5.04 5.38
C PHE A 14 -61.04 -6.03 4.98
N MET A 15 -61.17 -6.75 3.88
CA MET A 15 -60.13 -7.62 3.36
C MET A 15 -58.87 -6.84 2.98
N ALA A 16 -59.01 -5.69 2.29
CA ALA A 16 -57.89 -4.85 1.94
C ALA A 16 -57.12 -4.37 3.20
N GLY A 17 -57.85 -3.91 4.23
CA GLY A 17 -57.25 -3.50 5.51
C GLY A 17 -56.54 -4.63 6.21
N PHE A 18 -57.09 -5.83 6.18
CA PHE A 18 -56.48 -7.02 6.75
C PHE A 18 -55.16 -7.40 6.06
N PHE A 19 -55.12 -7.42 4.72
CA PHE A 19 -53.89 -7.71 3.99
C PHE A 19 -52.81 -6.62 4.17
N ILE A 20 -53.20 -5.36 4.20
CA ILE A 20 -52.26 -4.25 4.48
C ILE A 20 -51.64 -4.40 5.88
N SER A 21 -52.48 -4.73 6.87
CA SER A 21 -52.01 -4.96 8.25
C SER A 21 -51.03 -6.11 8.34
N GLN A 22 -51.32 -7.24 7.68
CA GLN A 22 -50.40 -8.40 7.63
C GLN A 22 -49.08 -8.05 6.96
N THR A 23 -49.11 -7.28 5.89
CA THR A 23 -47.89 -6.84 5.21
C THR A 23 -47.05 -5.92 6.10
N ALA A 24 -47.68 -4.99 6.83
CA ALA A 24 -46.99 -4.09 7.75
C ALA A 24 -46.36 -4.84 8.94
N VAL A 25 -47.04 -5.84 9.47
CA VAL A 25 -46.49 -6.68 10.55
C VAL A 25 -45.29 -7.50 10.06
N ASN A 26 -45.40 -8.11 8.87
CA ASN A 26 -44.31 -8.91 8.30
C ASN A 26 -43.11 -8.03 7.89
N ALA A 27 -43.34 -6.80 7.43
CA ALA A 27 -42.26 -5.84 7.15
C ALA A 27 -41.49 -5.41 8.39
N ASN A 28 -42.19 -5.26 9.52
CA ASN A 28 -41.54 -4.90 10.81
C ASN A 28 -40.79 -6.05 11.45
N VAL A 29 -41.08 -7.31 11.16
CA VAL A 29 -40.31 -8.47 11.67
C VAL A 29 -38.87 -8.45 11.15
N GLY A 30 -38.62 -7.96 9.95
CA GLY A 30 -37.28 -7.74 9.41
C GLY A 30 -36.49 -6.56 10.05
N ALA A 31 -37.21 -5.64 10.71
CA ALA A 31 -36.58 -4.48 11.35
C ALA A 31 -36.12 -4.75 12.79
N ASN A 32 -36.47 -5.89 13.38
CA ASN A 32 -36.11 -6.28 14.74
C ASN A 32 -34.80 -7.11 14.80
N THR A 33 -33.97 -7.05 13.76
CA THR A 33 -32.65 -7.66 13.78
C THR A 33 -31.66 -6.72 14.45
N VAL A 34 -31.03 -7.18 15.51
CA VAL A 34 -29.90 -6.49 16.14
C VAL A 34 -28.63 -6.98 15.47
N GLU A 35 -27.94 -6.10 14.78
CA GLU A 35 -26.62 -6.39 14.24
C GLU A 35 -25.58 -6.17 15.35
N VAL A 36 -24.95 -7.23 15.81
CA VAL A 36 -23.88 -7.17 16.80
C VAL A 36 -22.55 -7.40 16.11
N ARG A 37 -21.58 -6.51 16.34
CA ARG A 37 -20.24 -6.59 15.75
C ARG A 37 -19.23 -6.86 16.85
N GLY A 38 -18.56 -7.99 16.78
CA GLY A 38 -17.43 -8.30 17.63
C GLY A 38 -16.13 -7.85 16.99
N LEU A 39 -15.16 -7.47 17.82
CA LEU A 39 -13.81 -7.11 17.39
C LEU A 39 -12.82 -8.14 17.96
N SER A 40 -11.86 -8.56 17.13
CA SER A 40 -10.67 -9.29 17.55
C SER A 40 -9.44 -8.58 17.01
N GLU A 41 -8.49 -8.29 17.90
CA GLU A 41 -7.22 -7.68 17.54
C GLU A 41 -6.07 -8.57 18.01
N ARG A 42 -5.08 -8.78 17.14
CA ARG A 42 -3.90 -9.58 17.46
C ARG A 42 -2.64 -8.88 16.99
N ARG A 43 -1.65 -8.77 17.87
CA ARG A 43 -0.31 -8.31 17.48
C ARG A 43 0.46 -9.48 16.89
N VAL A 44 0.92 -9.31 15.66
CA VAL A 44 1.71 -10.29 14.92
C VAL A 44 3.05 -9.67 14.51
N LYS A 45 4.12 -10.48 14.52
CA LYS A 45 5.40 -10.06 13.97
C LYS A 45 5.33 -10.18 12.44
N SER A 46 5.83 -9.18 11.72
CA SER A 46 5.96 -9.24 10.27
C SER A 46 6.89 -10.38 9.86
N ASP A 47 6.52 -11.09 8.79
CA ASP A 47 7.25 -12.24 8.24
C ASP A 47 7.88 -11.93 6.88
N ARG A 48 7.66 -10.74 6.33
CA ARG A 48 8.21 -10.26 5.08
C ARG A 48 8.50 -8.77 5.13
N ALA A 49 9.57 -8.36 4.50
CA ALA A 49 9.93 -6.96 4.32
C ALA A 49 10.18 -6.66 2.85
N TYR A 50 9.67 -5.52 2.40
CA TYR A 50 9.98 -4.93 1.11
C TYR A 50 10.64 -3.57 1.33
N TRP A 51 11.84 -3.38 0.77
CA TRP A 51 12.58 -2.14 0.88
C TRP A 51 12.99 -1.63 -0.48
N ASN A 52 12.54 -0.44 -0.84
CA ASN A 52 12.96 0.26 -2.04
C ASN A 52 14.08 1.23 -1.68
N ILE A 53 15.29 0.95 -2.12
CA ILE A 53 16.46 1.78 -1.91
C ILE A 53 16.62 2.68 -3.12
N GLU A 54 16.51 3.98 -2.89
CA GLU A 54 16.62 4.99 -3.93
C GLU A 54 17.94 5.73 -3.82
N TYR A 55 18.58 6.01 -4.96
CA TYR A 55 19.78 6.83 -5.03
C TYR A 55 19.69 7.81 -6.20
N ASN A 56 20.38 8.93 -6.08
CA ASN A 56 20.43 9.97 -7.10
C ASN A 56 21.85 10.16 -7.64
N VAL A 57 21.93 10.47 -8.93
CA VAL A 57 23.12 11.05 -9.54
C VAL A 57 22.70 12.31 -10.26
N VAL A 58 23.23 13.45 -9.85
CA VAL A 58 22.82 14.77 -10.32
C VAL A 58 24.01 15.48 -10.94
N ARG A 59 23.78 16.09 -12.12
CA ARG A 59 24.75 17.00 -12.76
C ARG A 59 24.04 18.25 -13.23
N ARG A 60 24.71 19.39 -13.05
CA ARG A 60 24.26 20.67 -13.56
C ARG A 60 25.15 21.13 -14.71
N GLY A 61 24.54 21.75 -15.68
CA GLY A 61 25.20 22.32 -16.86
C GLY A 61 24.42 22.06 -18.14
N ILE A 62 24.59 22.95 -19.11
CA ILE A 62 23.91 22.87 -20.42
C ILE A 62 24.49 21.74 -21.26
N ASN A 63 25.81 21.52 -21.18
CA ASN A 63 26.54 20.50 -21.93
C ASN A 63 27.19 19.53 -20.96
N ILE A 64 26.51 18.43 -20.62
CA ILE A 64 27.07 17.35 -19.80
C ILE A 64 27.31 16.10 -20.65
N ASN A 65 28.27 15.29 -20.23
CA ASN A 65 28.47 13.96 -20.81
C ASN A 65 27.52 12.96 -20.14
N MET A 66 26.47 12.56 -20.86
CA MET A 66 25.50 11.58 -20.35
C MET A 66 26.13 10.22 -20.02
N ALA A 67 27.16 9.81 -20.79
CA ALA A 67 27.82 8.54 -20.52
C ALA A 67 28.50 8.51 -19.16
N ASP A 68 29.09 9.62 -18.71
CA ASP A 68 29.70 9.72 -17.40
C ASP A 68 28.65 9.65 -16.28
N LEU A 69 27.45 10.26 -16.51
CA LEU A 69 26.35 10.21 -15.58
C LEU A 69 25.83 8.78 -15.37
N TYR A 70 25.65 8.04 -16.48
CA TYR A 70 25.24 6.63 -16.42
C TYR A 70 26.32 5.74 -15.77
N LYS A 71 27.59 5.96 -16.10
CA LYS A 71 28.71 5.23 -15.48
C LYS A 71 28.77 5.42 -13.97
N GLU A 72 28.50 6.63 -13.50
CA GLU A 72 28.42 6.91 -12.06
C GLU A 72 27.19 6.21 -11.42
N SER A 73 26.04 6.23 -12.11
CA SER A 73 24.86 5.50 -11.66
C SER A 73 25.13 4.00 -11.55
N ASP A 74 25.78 3.38 -12.54
CA ASP A 74 26.14 1.96 -12.51
C ASP A 74 27.11 1.63 -11.37
N ASN A 75 28.05 2.53 -11.08
CA ASN A 75 28.98 2.36 -9.97
C ASN A 75 28.22 2.45 -8.62
N ASN A 76 27.33 3.42 -8.45
CA ASN A 76 26.52 3.57 -7.25
C ASN A 76 25.62 2.35 -7.03
N GLN A 77 24.99 1.87 -8.09
CA GLN A 77 24.21 0.64 -8.10
C GLN A 77 25.01 -0.57 -7.60
N LYS A 78 26.23 -0.74 -8.14
CA LYS A 78 27.12 -1.82 -7.72
C LYS A 78 27.48 -1.71 -6.24
N ILE A 79 27.85 -0.53 -5.76
CA ILE A 79 28.18 -0.29 -4.34
C ILE A 79 27.01 -0.68 -3.43
N ILE A 80 25.77 -0.34 -3.81
CA ILE A 80 24.58 -0.67 -3.01
C ILE A 80 24.34 -2.19 -3.02
N ILE A 81 24.41 -2.84 -4.19
CA ILE A 81 24.20 -4.29 -4.31
C ILE A 81 25.28 -5.07 -3.53
N ASP A 82 26.54 -4.68 -3.66
CA ASP A 82 27.64 -5.30 -2.94
C ASP A 82 27.43 -5.16 -1.41
N PHE A 83 27.02 -3.97 -0.94
CA PHE A 83 26.68 -3.75 0.46
C PHE A 83 25.54 -4.64 0.95
N LEU A 84 24.48 -4.82 0.14
CA LEU A 84 23.37 -5.72 0.51
C LEU A 84 23.83 -7.17 0.60
N LYS A 85 24.67 -7.64 -0.34
CA LYS A 85 25.25 -8.98 -0.32
C LYS A 85 26.18 -9.19 0.88
N GLU A 86 27.03 -8.21 1.18
CA GLU A 86 27.90 -8.22 2.37
C GLU A 86 27.08 -8.23 3.67
N SER A 87 25.89 -7.63 3.65
CA SER A 87 24.96 -7.64 4.78
C SER A 87 24.25 -8.99 4.96
N GLY A 88 24.33 -9.91 3.98
CA GLY A 88 23.78 -11.25 4.05
C GLY A 88 22.53 -11.51 3.21
N PHE A 89 22.15 -10.60 2.33
CA PHE A 89 21.05 -10.83 1.38
C PHE A 89 21.52 -11.60 0.15
N THR A 90 20.64 -12.41 -0.41
CA THR A 90 20.90 -13.24 -1.60
C THR A 90 20.49 -12.50 -2.88
N ASP A 91 21.01 -12.95 -4.02
CA ASP A 91 20.65 -12.38 -5.32
C ASP A 91 19.15 -12.49 -5.63
N ASP A 92 18.49 -13.55 -5.18
CA ASP A 92 17.05 -13.77 -5.38
C ASP A 92 16.18 -12.78 -4.60
N GLU A 93 16.71 -12.20 -3.52
CA GLU A 93 16.02 -11.20 -2.70
C GLU A 93 16.21 -9.80 -3.26
N ILE A 94 17.26 -9.56 -4.06
CA ILE A 94 17.58 -8.27 -4.66
C ILE A 94 16.94 -8.19 -6.05
N GLN A 95 15.98 -7.31 -6.23
CA GLN A 95 15.32 -7.12 -7.52
C GLN A 95 16.22 -6.38 -8.50
N ALA A 96 16.01 -6.66 -9.79
CA ALA A 96 16.74 -5.99 -10.85
C ALA A 96 16.61 -4.46 -10.73
N PRO A 97 17.74 -3.73 -10.78
CA PRO A 97 17.73 -2.28 -10.65
C PRO A 97 16.99 -1.60 -11.78
N LEU A 98 16.35 -0.47 -11.46
CA LEU A 98 15.68 0.39 -12.41
C LEU A 98 16.29 1.79 -12.32
N VAL A 99 16.56 2.44 -13.46
CA VAL A 99 17.02 3.82 -13.51
C VAL A 99 16.02 4.68 -14.28
N ARG A 100 15.62 5.79 -13.67
CA ARG A 100 14.76 6.80 -14.29
C ARG A 100 15.59 8.05 -14.58
N TYR A 101 15.44 8.56 -15.77
CA TYR A 101 16.04 9.81 -16.19
C TYR A 101 15.05 10.98 -16.03
N GLU A 102 15.55 12.07 -15.47
CA GLU A 102 14.81 13.32 -15.30
C GLU A 102 15.70 14.49 -15.75
N LYS A 103 15.10 15.51 -16.38
CA LYS A 103 15.76 16.71 -16.82
C LYS A 103 14.96 17.93 -16.40
N PHE A 104 15.63 18.91 -15.83
CA PHE A 104 15.03 20.16 -15.38
C PHE A 104 15.74 21.34 -16.08
N ASP A 105 14.95 22.17 -16.75
CA ASP A 105 15.41 23.38 -17.42
C ASP A 105 15.19 24.58 -16.51
N TYR A 106 16.25 25.30 -16.16
CA TYR A 106 16.17 26.54 -15.40
C TYR A 106 16.21 27.74 -16.35
N ARG A 107 15.20 28.62 -16.27
CA ARG A 107 15.03 29.77 -17.14
C ARG A 107 14.98 31.05 -16.33
N ASP A 108 15.49 32.15 -16.94
CA ASP A 108 15.41 33.49 -16.33
C ASP A 108 14.00 34.11 -16.52
N ASN A 109 13.84 35.32 -15.98
CA ASN A 109 12.58 36.08 -16.09
C ASN A 109 12.21 36.44 -17.55
N GLN A 110 13.15 36.31 -18.48
CA GLN A 110 12.95 36.51 -19.93
C GLN A 110 12.79 35.19 -20.69
N GLN A 111 12.54 34.08 -19.97
CA GLN A 111 12.38 32.72 -20.53
C GLN A 111 13.60 32.17 -21.26
N ARG A 112 14.78 32.74 -21.06
CA ARG A 112 16.03 32.23 -21.63
C ARG A 112 16.56 31.11 -20.74
N LEU A 113 17.03 30.02 -21.33
CA LEU A 113 17.67 28.92 -20.64
C LEU A 113 18.98 29.40 -20.02
N VAL A 114 19.11 29.30 -18.70
CA VAL A 114 20.30 29.70 -17.95
C VAL A 114 21.09 28.52 -17.39
N ASP A 115 20.40 27.41 -17.08
CA ASP A 115 21.01 26.19 -16.58
C ASP A 115 20.13 24.97 -16.84
N MET A 116 20.71 23.78 -16.75
CA MET A 116 20.00 22.49 -16.82
C MET A 116 20.47 21.60 -15.68
N GLU A 117 19.55 20.87 -15.07
CA GLU A 117 19.86 19.80 -14.14
C GLU A 117 19.46 18.46 -14.77
N TRP A 118 20.39 17.53 -14.75
CA TRP A 118 20.25 16.17 -15.24
C TRP A 118 20.32 15.25 -14.05
N ARG A 119 19.29 14.43 -13.87
CA ARG A 119 19.17 13.54 -12.73
C ARG A 119 18.90 12.12 -13.20
N LEU A 120 19.69 11.18 -12.72
CA LEU A 120 19.37 9.76 -12.78
C LEU A 120 18.92 9.33 -11.38
N LYS A 121 17.70 8.85 -11.29
CA LYS A 121 17.12 8.29 -10.07
C LYS A 121 17.12 6.77 -10.19
N GLY A 122 17.93 6.11 -9.38
CA GLY A 122 18.05 4.67 -9.37
C GLY A 122 17.25 4.05 -8.24
N PHE A 123 16.71 2.86 -8.50
CA PHE A 123 15.88 2.09 -7.57
C PHE A 123 16.40 0.66 -7.50
N ILE A 124 16.61 0.16 -6.28
CA ILE A 124 16.97 -1.22 -6.00
C ILE A 124 15.97 -1.76 -5.00
N GLY A 125 15.15 -2.71 -5.42
CA GLY A 125 14.19 -3.38 -4.56
C GLY A 125 14.84 -4.51 -3.78
N LEU A 126 14.52 -4.63 -2.50
CA LEU A 126 14.86 -5.78 -1.67
C LEU A 126 13.57 -6.38 -1.14
N ASP A 127 13.35 -7.68 -1.38
CA ASP A 127 12.18 -8.42 -0.93
C ASP A 127 12.64 -9.68 -0.19
N THR A 128 12.47 -9.71 1.11
CA THR A 128 13.03 -10.75 1.96
C THR A 128 12.09 -11.17 3.08
N LYS A 129 12.25 -12.41 3.55
CA LYS A 129 11.63 -12.92 4.76
C LYS A 129 12.44 -12.62 6.03
N ASN A 130 13.67 -12.18 5.88
CA ASN A 130 14.55 -11.88 7.02
C ASN A 130 14.36 -10.43 7.50
N VAL A 131 13.23 -10.19 8.17
CA VAL A 131 12.82 -8.87 8.67
C VAL A 131 13.85 -8.26 9.63
N ASP A 132 14.45 -9.09 10.48
CA ASP A 132 15.42 -8.63 11.49
C ASP A 132 16.71 -8.13 10.82
N LEU A 133 17.15 -8.82 9.74
CA LEU A 133 18.31 -8.40 8.97
C LEU A 133 18.08 -7.05 8.28
N VAL A 134 16.88 -6.82 7.73
CA VAL A 134 16.52 -5.51 7.12
C VAL A 134 16.64 -4.38 8.14
N ASN A 135 16.13 -4.59 9.36
CA ASN A 135 16.23 -3.58 10.42
C ASN A 135 17.68 -3.25 10.80
N ALA A 136 18.56 -4.27 10.86
CA ALA A 136 19.97 -4.08 11.14
C ALA A 136 20.70 -3.36 10.00
N THR A 137 20.39 -3.72 8.75
CA THR A 137 21.04 -3.19 7.54
C THR A 137 20.62 -1.75 7.27
N ARG A 138 19.35 -1.42 7.51
CA ARG A 138 18.81 -0.07 7.32
C ARG A 138 19.57 1.01 8.09
N VAL A 139 20.08 0.68 9.27
CA VAL A 139 20.86 1.64 10.07
C VAL A 139 22.23 1.87 9.45
N LYS A 140 22.81 0.84 8.84
CA LYS A 140 24.17 0.88 8.26
C LYS A 140 24.21 1.47 6.85
N ILE A 141 23.11 1.45 6.11
CA ILE A 141 23.10 1.87 4.69
C ILE A 141 23.48 3.35 4.53
N ILE A 142 23.21 4.17 5.54
CA ILE A 142 23.55 5.59 5.52
C ILE A 142 25.07 5.81 5.40
N ASP A 143 25.89 4.83 5.76
CA ASP A 143 27.34 4.91 5.60
C ASP A 143 27.78 4.90 4.13
N LEU A 144 26.90 4.49 3.21
CA LEU A 144 27.15 4.61 1.77
C LEU A 144 27.19 6.07 1.30
N ASN A 145 26.51 6.98 1.99
CA ASN A 145 26.65 8.42 1.72
C ASN A 145 28.08 8.90 1.91
N LYS A 146 28.82 8.32 2.88
CA LYS A 146 30.25 8.60 3.10
C LYS A 146 31.12 8.08 1.95
N LYS A 147 30.63 7.10 1.19
CA LYS A 147 31.29 6.57 -0.02
C LYS A 147 30.89 7.34 -1.29
N GLY A 148 30.10 8.42 -1.16
CA GLY A 148 29.68 9.29 -2.25
C GLY A 148 28.39 8.86 -2.96
N VAL A 149 27.65 7.87 -2.42
CA VAL A 149 26.35 7.49 -2.96
C VAL A 149 25.27 8.34 -2.32
N GLU A 150 24.59 9.18 -3.09
CA GLU A 150 23.49 10.02 -2.59
C GLU A 150 22.21 9.17 -2.49
N LEU A 151 21.92 8.70 -1.27
CA LEU A 151 20.75 7.88 -0.98
C LEU A 151 19.54 8.72 -0.55
N GLU A 152 18.36 8.39 -1.08
CA GLU A 152 17.10 8.80 -0.48
C GLU A 152 16.69 7.76 0.57
N ASN A 153 16.54 8.21 1.83
CA ASN A 153 16.22 7.32 2.93
C ASN A 153 14.72 6.97 2.96
N GLN A 154 14.33 5.97 2.19
CA GLN A 154 13.00 5.39 2.22
C GLN A 154 12.93 4.29 3.29
N PRO A 155 11.95 4.34 4.22
CA PRO A 155 11.79 3.27 5.20
C PRO A 155 11.33 1.97 4.53
N PRO A 156 11.79 0.80 4.99
CA PRO A 156 11.24 -0.47 4.53
C PRO A 156 9.79 -0.64 4.98
N ASN A 157 9.02 -1.34 4.17
CA ASN A 157 7.66 -1.76 4.48
C ASN A 157 7.69 -3.19 5.03
N PHE A 158 6.97 -3.41 6.12
CA PHE A 158 6.89 -4.71 6.77
C PHE A 158 5.49 -5.28 6.65
N TYR A 159 5.39 -6.55 6.28
CA TYR A 159 4.13 -7.24 6.03
C TYR A 159 4.03 -8.51 6.87
N PHE A 160 2.80 -8.90 7.16
CA PHE A 160 2.47 -10.21 7.67
C PHE A 160 1.67 -10.94 6.58
N THR A 161 2.25 -12.01 6.00
CA THR A 161 1.67 -12.72 4.86
C THR A 161 0.78 -13.88 5.26
N SER A 162 0.94 -14.42 6.48
CA SER A 162 0.19 -15.57 7.00
C SER A 162 -1.13 -15.17 7.67
N LEU A 163 -1.78 -14.09 7.22
CA LEU A 163 -3.07 -13.63 7.78
C LEU A 163 -4.15 -14.71 7.71
N ASN A 164 -4.17 -15.49 6.63
CA ASN A 164 -5.18 -16.55 6.44
C ASN A 164 -5.06 -17.67 7.47
N ASP A 165 -3.87 -17.89 8.04
CA ASP A 165 -3.65 -18.94 9.03
C ASP A 165 -4.26 -18.56 10.39
N ILE A 166 -4.26 -17.28 10.75
CA ILE A 166 -4.80 -16.78 12.02
C ILE A 166 -6.25 -16.29 11.93
N LYS A 167 -6.74 -16.00 10.72
CA LYS A 167 -8.08 -15.45 10.47
C LYS A 167 -9.22 -16.29 11.07
N PRO A 168 -9.24 -17.64 10.96
CA PRO A 168 -10.32 -18.44 11.54
C PRO A 168 -10.44 -18.29 13.06
N GLU A 169 -9.30 -18.22 13.74
CA GLU A 169 -9.25 -18.04 15.19
C GLU A 169 -9.72 -16.64 15.61
N MET A 170 -9.28 -15.60 14.85
CA MET A 170 -9.72 -14.22 15.08
C MET A 170 -11.24 -14.05 14.86
N VAL A 171 -11.80 -14.70 13.83
CA VAL A 171 -13.25 -14.68 13.59
C VAL A 171 -14.01 -15.33 14.76
N LYS A 172 -13.50 -16.46 15.27
CA LYS A 172 -14.09 -17.12 16.45
C LYS A 172 -14.06 -16.21 17.67
N GLU A 173 -12.92 -15.56 17.96
CA GLU A 173 -12.79 -14.59 19.06
C GLU A 173 -13.76 -13.41 18.89
N ALA A 174 -13.83 -12.83 17.69
CA ALA A 174 -14.75 -11.73 17.40
C ALA A 174 -16.22 -12.15 17.61
N THR A 175 -16.59 -13.37 17.24
CA THR A 175 -17.94 -13.89 17.46
C THR A 175 -18.26 -14.05 18.93
N ILE A 176 -17.29 -14.51 19.74
CA ILE A 176 -17.46 -14.61 21.21
C ILE A 176 -17.61 -13.22 21.84
N ASN A 177 -16.83 -12.25 21.37
CA ASN A 177 -16.88 -10.87 21.89
C ASN A 177 -18.13 -10.10 21.46
N ALA A 178 -18.89 -10.63 20.49
CA ALA A 178 -20.16 -10.06 20.05
C ALA A 178 -21.35 -10.48 20.91
N HIS A 179 -21.20 -11.48 21.79
CA HIS A 179 -22.20 -11.99 22.72
C HIS A 179 -22.01 -11.42 24.12
#